data_bca9868026d16dc4a94f6ccb50a4fe6a
#
_entry.id   bca9868026d16dc4a94f6ccb50a4fe6a
#
_cell.length_a   1.000
_cell.length_b   1.000
_cell.length_c   1.000
_cell.angle_alpha   90.00
_cell.angle_beta   90.00
_cell.angle_gamma   90.00
#
_symmetry.space_group_name_H-M   'P 1'
#
loop_
_entity.id
_entity.type
_entity.pdbx_description
1 polymer ?
#
loop_
_entity_poly.entity_id
_entity_poly.type
_entity_poly.pdbx_seq_one_letter_code
_entity_poly.pdbx_strand_id
1 'polypeptide(L)'
;IIKETFGHIGDGEYEKMAYEVARYHHEKWNGKGYPQGMAGEDIPLCARIMSVADVFDAVSAKRCYRDAMPLEQCFEIIEKGSGQDFDPDIAEVFLDMRERIGQVVGAI
;
A
#
# COMPACT_ATOMS: atom_id res chain seq x y z
N ILE A 1 13.31 1.32 -16.83
CA ILE A 1 12.14 2.21 -16.81
C ILE A 1 12.12 3.10 -15.59
N ILE A 2 12.22 2.52 -14.40
CA ILE A 2 12.24 3.30 -13.17
C ILE A 2 13.43 4.25 -13.15
N LYS A 3 14.58 3.79 -13.54
CA LYS A 3 15.79 4.59 -13.60
C LYS A 3 15.66 5.75 -14.57
N GLU A 4 15.06 5.51 -15.74
CA GLU A 4 14.83 6.54 -16.75
C GLU A 4 13.84 7.58 -16.25
N THR A 5 12.84 7.17 -15.50
CA THR A 5 11.80 8.06 -15.00
C THR A 5 12.30 8.94 -13.85
N PHE A 6 13.07 8.38 -12.92
CA PHE A 6 13.44 9.06 -11.69
C PHE A 6 14.90 9.49 -11.59
N GLY A 7 15.78 8.94 -12.40
CA GLY A 7 17.21 9.21 -12.30
C GLY A 7 17.61 10.67 -12.48
N HIS A 8 16.81 11.44 -13.19
CA HIS A 8 17.10 12.85 -13.44
C HIS A 8 16.49 13.80 -12.40
N ILE A 9 15.68 13.28 -11.48
CA ILE A 9 14.94 14.08 -10.51
C ILE A 9 15.76 14.34 -9.26
N GLY A 10 16.62 13.41 -8.88
CA GLY A 10 17.36 13.51 -7.64
C GLY A 10 18.69 12.78 -7.71
N ASP A 11 19.25 12.54 -6.57
CA ASP A 11 20.56 11.94 -6.35
C ASP A 11 20.53 10.42 -6.24
N GLY A 12 19.48 9.78 -6.69
CA GLY A 12 19.30 8.34 -6.59
C GLY A 12 18.37 7.89 -5.48
N GLU A 13 17.93 8.80 -4.60
CA GLU A 13 16.99 8.45 -3.54
C GLU A 13 15.62 8.07 -4.10
N TYR A 14 15.13 8.79 -5.09
CA TYR A 14 13.86 8.47 -5.73
C TYR A 14 13.94 7.15 -6.47
N GLU A 15 15.05 6.91 -7.14
CA GLU A 15 15.29 5.67 -7.86
C GLU A 15 15.31 4.49 -6.89
N LYS A 16 16.01 4.63 -5.76
CA LYS A 16 16.06 3.61 -4.73
C LYS A 16 14.67 3.33 -4.16
N MET A 17 13.93 4.37 -3.83
CA MET A 17 12.58 4.25 -3.28
C MET A 17 11.65 3.54 -4.28
N ALA A 18 11.69 3.92 -5.54
CA ALA A 18 10.86 3.29 -6.57
C ALA A 18 11.20 1.81 -6.72
N TYR A 19 12.48 1.45 -6.65
CA TYR A 19 12.91 0.07 -6.68
C TYR A 19 12.36 -0.71 -5.48
N GLU A 20 12.48 -0.13 -4.29
CA GLU A 20 12.02 -0.79 -3.07
C GLU A 20 10.50 -1.02 -3.08
N VAL A 21 9.74 -0.04 -3.56
CA VAL A 21 8.29 -0.20 -3.70
C VAL A 21 7.97 -1.32 -4.67
N ALA A 22 8.59 -1.29 -5.85
CA ALA A 22 8.32 -2.29 -6.88
C ALA A 22 8.65 -3.69 -6.42
N ARG A 23 9.74 -3.86 -5.67
CA ARG A 23 10.21 -5.17 -5.25
C ARG A 23 9.50 -5.71 -4.02
N TYR A 24 9.20 -4.84 -3.04
CA TYR A 24 8.83 -5.29 -1.70
C TYR A 24 7.39 -4.98 -1.29
N HIS A 25 6.57 -4.37 -2.12
CA HIS A 25 5.20 -4.04 -1.72
C HIS A 25 4.29 -5.26 -1.52
N HIS A 26 4.70 -6.45 -1.98
CA HIS A 26 3.99 -7.69 -1.72
C HIS A 26 4.49 -8.44 -0.49
N GLU A 27 5.51 -7.92 0.18
CA GLU A 27 5.89 -8.44 1.49
C GLU A 27 4.81 -8.10 2.50
N LYS A 28 4.62 -8.97 3.49
CA LYS A 28 3.59 -8.77 4.50
C LYS A 28 4.23 -8.60 5.86
N TRP A 29 3.61 -7.77 6.68
CA TRP A 29 4.10 -7.48 8.02
C TRP A 29 4.41 -8.75 8.81
N ASN A 30 3.59 -9.79 8.65
CA ASN A 30 3.74 -11.06 9.37
C ASN A 30 4.78 -12.02 8.75
N GLY A 31 5.47 -11.61 7.69
CA GLY A 31 6.49 -12.43 7.05
C GLY A 31 5.98 -13.45 6.05
N LYS A 32 4.69 -13.46 5.76
CA LYS A 32 4.09 -14.46 4.86
C LYS A 32 3.98 -13.99 3.41
N GLY A 33 4.57 -12.85 3.09
CA GLY A 33 4.56 -12.31 1.73
C GLY A 33 5.73 -12.80 0.88
N TYR A 34 5.98 -12.10 -0.21
CA TYR A 34 7.04 -12.41 -1.15
C TYR A 34 7.63 -11.11 -1.70
N PRO A 35 8.85 -11.13 -2.30
CA PRO A 35 9.61 -12.31 -2.75
C PRO A 35 10.46 -12.96 -1.67
N GLN A 36 10.76 -12.29 -0.55
CA GLN A 36 11.73 -12.79 0.43
C GLN A 36 11.13 -13.24 1.74
N GLY A 37 9.87 -12.94 2.01
CA GLY A 37 9.25 -13.24 3.29
C GLY A 37 9.78 -12.36 4.42
N MET A 38 10.09 -11.10 4.12
CA MET A 38 10.51 -10.12 5.12
C MET A 38 9.37 -9.82 6.07
N ALA A 39 9.69 -9.51 7.31
CA ALA A 39 8.69 -9.22 8.33
C ALA A 39 8.98 -7.90 9.04
N GLY A 40 7.93 -7.24 9.50
CA GLY A 40 8.03 -6.06 10.33
C GLY A 40 8.82 -4.94 9.68
N GLU A 41 9.64 -4.28 10.48
CA GLU A 41 10.42 -3.13 10.02
C GLU A 41 11.58 -3.49 9.08
N ASP A 42 11.81 -4.78 8.84
CA ASP A 42 12.75 -5.21 7.81
C ASP A 42 12.25 -4.85 6.42
N ILE A 43 10.92 -4.70 6.27
CA ILE A 43 10.33 -4.25 5.02
C ILE A 43 10.53 -2.73 4.91
N PRO A 44 11.05 -2.23 3.78
CA PRO A 44 11.22 -0.78 3.61
C PRO A 44 9.92 -0.02 3.89
N LEU A 45 10.01 1.13 4.55
CA LEU A 45 8.84 1.92 4.93
C LEU A 45 7.95 2.26 3.73
N CYS A 46 8.55 2.67 2.62
CA CYS A 46 7.79 3.02 1.42
C CYS A 46 7.00 1.82 0.88
N ALA A 47 7.54 0.62 0.99
CA ALA A 47 6.85 -0.60 0.58
C ALA A 47 5.70 -0.93 1.54
N ARG A 48 5.87 -0.70 2.83
CA ARG A 48 4.80 -0.89 3.82
C ARG A 48 3.62 0.05 3.57
N ILE A 49 3.91 1.29 3.21
CA ILE A 49 2.89 2.28 2.87
C ILE A 49 2.17 1.86 1.59
N MET A 50 2.93 1.51 0.56
CA MET A 50 2.37 1.11 -0.73
C MET A 50 1.51 -0.15 -0.61
N SER A 51 1.87 -1.07 0.26
CA SER A 51 1.10 -2.29 0.48
C SER A 51 -0.35 -1.98 0.89
N VAL A 52 -0.54 -1.03 1.81
CA VAL A 52 -1.88 -0.61 2.24
C VAL A 52 -2.62 0.08 1.10
N ALA A 53 -1.96 1.03 0.44
CA ALA A 53 -2.56 1.79 -0.65
C ALA A 53 -2.96 0.88 -1.82
N ASP A 54 -2.12 -0.08 -2.15
CA ASP A 54 -2.34 -0.99 -3.27
C ASP A 54 -3.55 -1.89 -3.03
N VAL A 55 -3.67 -2.44 -1.83
CA VAL A 55 -4.82 -3.27 -1.47
C VAL A 55 -6.10 -2.44 -1.49
N PHE A 56 -6.06 -1.23 -0.91
CA PHE A 56 -7.23 -0.35 -0.91
C PHE A 56 -7.66 -0.01 -2.33
N ASP A 57 -6.72 0.35 -3.19
CA ASP A 57 -7.01 0.64 -4.59
C ASP A 57 -7.65 -0.56 -5.29
N ALA A 58 -7.09 -1.75 -5.04
CA ALA A 58 -7.57 -2.97 -5.68
C ALA A 58 -9.03 -3.28 -5.33
N VAL A 59 -9.46 -3.01 -4.10
CA VAL A 59 -10.83 -3.35 -3.67
C VAL A 59 -11.80 -2.19 -3.85
N SER A 60 -11.32 -0.94 -3.85
CA SER A 60 -12.19 0.23 -3.96
C SER A 60 -12.48 0.64 -5.40
N ALA A 61 -11.69 0.19 -6.36
CA ALA A 61 -11.86 0.55 -7.77
C ALA A 61 -12.71 -0.48 -8.50
N LYS A 62 -13.54 0.01 -9.42
CA LYS A 62 -14.31 -0.88 -10.30
C LYS A 62 -13.35 -1.58 -11.26
N ARG A 63 -13.51 -2.90 -11.40
CA ARG A 63 -12.72 -3.71 -12.33
C ARG A 63 -13.65 -4.32 -13.39
N CYS A 64 -13.07 -4.76 -14.50
CA CYS A 64 -13.85 -5.38 -15.57
C CYS A 64 -14.50 -6.70 -15.16
N TYR A 65 -14.01 -7.33 -14.11
CA TYR A 65 -14.53 -8.61 -13.61
C TYR A 65 -15.39 -8.48 -12.35
N ARG A 66 -15.50 -7.28 -11.77
CA ARG A 66 -16.37 -7.04 -10.61
C ARG A 66 -16.61 -5.54 -10.39
N ASP A 67 -17.66 -5.23 -9.66
CA ASP A 67 -17.94 -3.86 -9.24
C ASP A 67 -17.04 -3.43 -8.09
N ALA A 68 -16.97 -2.11 -7.88
CA ALA A 68 -16.25 -1.55 -6.74
C ALA A 68 -16.90 -2.00 -5.43
N MET A 69 -16.07 -2.34 -4.44
CA MET A 69 -16.55 -2.67 -3.11
C MET A 69 -16.95 -1.39 -2.37
N PRO A 70 -18.01 -1.41 -1.55
CA PRO A 70 -18.35 -0.25 -0.73
C PRO A 70 -17.18 0.20 0.14
N LEU A 71 -16.99 1.51 0.29
CA LEU A 71 -15.85 2.06 1.02
C LEU A 71 -15.71 1.53 2.44
N GLU A 72 -16.83 1.37 3.15
CA GLU A 72 -16.79 0.85 4.51
C GLU A 72 -16.15 -0.54 4.57
N GLN A 73 -16.46 -1.38 3.59
CA GLN A 73 -15.87 -2.72 3.51
C GLN A 73 -14.40 -2.66 3.13
N CYS A 74 -14.01 -1.71 2.31
CA CYS A 74 -12.60 -1.50 1.97
C CYS A 74 -11.79 -1.15 3.22
N PHE A 75 -12.30 -0.26 4.05
CA PHE A 75 -11.63 0.10 5.29
C PHE A 75 -11.61 -1.04 6.29
N GLU A 76 -12.65 -1.89 6.32
CA GLU A 76 -12.66 -3.09 7.16
C GLU A 76 -11.54 -4.05 6.78
N ILE A 77 -11.26 -4.20 5.49
CA ILE A 77 -10.17 -5.06 5.03
C ILE A 77 -8.83 -4.56 5.58
N ILE A 78 -8.61 -3.26 5.55
CA ILE A 78 -7.39 -2.67 6.09
C ILE A 78 -7.33 -2.88 7.60
N GLU A 79 -8.43 -2.66 8.30
CA GLU A 79 -8.50 -2.84 9.75
C GLU A 79 -8.18 -4.28 10.15
N LYS A 80 -8.78 -5.25 9.48
CA LYS A 80 -8.56 -6.66 9.76
C LYS A 80 -7.16 -7.12 9.41
N GLY A 81 -6.54 -6.47 8.43
CA GLY A 81 -5.16 -6.78 8.03
C GLY A 81 -4.09 -6.13 8.89
N SER A 82 -4.50 -5.21 9.79
CA SER A 82 -3.55 -4.53 10.67
C SER A 82 -2.80 -5.53 11.55
N GLY A 83 -1.47 -5.46 11.53
CA GLY A 83 -0.65 -6.38 12.30
C GLY A 83 -0.48 -7.75 11.65
N GLN A 84 -1.19 -8.02 10.56
CA GLN A 84 -1.05 -9.26 9.78
C GLN A 84 -0.38 -8.94 8.45
N ASP A 85 -1.15 -8.52 7.46
CA ASP A 85 -0.61 -8.13 6.16
C ASP A 85 0.06 -6.75 6.21
N PHE A 86 -0.43 -5.87 7.07
CA PHE A 86 -0.05 -4.46 7.11
C PHE A 86 0.61 -4.08 8.42
N ASP A 87 1.56 -3.13 8.33
CA ASP A 87 2.14 -2.46 9.48
C ASP A 87 1.00 -1.81 10.27
N PRO A 88 0.84 -2.15 11.55
CA PRO A 88 -0.30 -1.64 12.34
C PRO A 88 -0.30 -0.13 12.49
N ASP A 89 0.86 0.51 12.55
CA ASP A 89 0.95 1.98 12.65
C ASP A 89 0.48 2.65 11.35
N ILE A 90 0.86 2.09 10.22
CA ILE A 90 0.45 2.60 8.92
C ILE A 90 -1.05 2.38 8.71
N ALA A 91 -1.55 1.20 9.06
CA ALA A 91 -2.97 0.91 8.96
C ALA A 91 -3.79 1.88 9.83
N GLU A 92 -3.32 2.17 11.05
CA GLU A 92 -3.99 3.12 11.93
C GLU A 92 -4.06 4.52 11.33
N VAL A 93 -2.94 5.02 10.80
CA VAL A 93 -2.91 6.33 10.15
C VAL A 93 -3.86 6.37 8.96
N PHE A 94 -3.85 5.31 8.16
CA PHE A 94 -4.72 5.21 7.00
C PHE A 94 -6.20 5.27 7.40
N LEU A 95 -6.58 4.53 8.44
CA LEU A 95 -7.95 4.50 8.92
C LEU A 95 -8.38 5.84 9.53
N ASP A 96 -7.45 6.56 10.17
CA ASP A 96 -7.71 7.89 10.70
C ASP A 96 -7.99 8.90 9.58
N MET A 97 -7.54 8.63 8.38
CA MET A 97 -7.73 9.49 7.21
C MET A 97 -8.93 9.08 6.36
N ARG A 98 -9.76 8.16 6.83
CA ARG A 98 -10.81 7.57 5.99
C ARG A 98 -11.76 8.58 5.37
N GLU A 99 -12.13 9.62 6.11
CA GLU A 99 -13.01 10.64 5.60
C GLU A 99 -12.38 11.41 4.43
N ARG A 100 -11.13 11.80 4.60
CA ARG A 100 -10.38 12.50 3.56
C ARG A 100 -10.16 11.61 2.35
N ILE A 101 -9.85 10.35 2.58
CA ILE A 101 -9.66 9.38 1.50
C ILE A 101 -10.96 9.22 0.71
N GLY A 102 -12.09 9.12 1.39
CA GLY A 102 -13.38 9.04 0.74
C GLY A 102 -13.64 10.23 -0.17
N GLN A 103 -13.28 11.43 0.25
CA GLN A 103 -13.41 12.64 -0.56
C GLN A 103 -12.53 12.57 -1.81
N VAL A 104 -11.29 12.09 -1.66
CA VAL A 104 -10.34 11.98 -2.77
C VAL A 104 -10.84 11.01 -3.83
N VAL A 105 -11.40 9.88 -3.43
CA VAL A 105 -11.91 8.89 -4.40
C VAL A 105 -13.31 9.23 -4.91
N GLY A 106 -13.87 10.35 -4.47
CA GLY A 106 -15.14 10.85 -4.99
C GLY A 106 -16.37 10.10 -4.50
N ALA A 107 -16.27 9.36 -3.39
CA ALA A 107 -17.38 8.56 -2.88
C ALA A 107 -18.18 9.29 -1.80
N ILE A 108 -17.74 10.44 -1.37
CA ILE A 108 -18.38 11.24 -0.34
C ILE A 108 -18.66 12.65 -0.85
#